data_e56f9f3d7c45e58c69a229e2eb3f5851
#
_entry.id   e56f9f3d7c45e58c69a229e2eb3f5851
#
_cell.length_a   1.000
_cell.length_b   1.000
_cell.length_c   1.000
_cell.angle_alpha   90.00
_cell.angle_beta   90.00
_cell.angle_gamma   90.00
#
_symmetry.space_group_name_H-M   'P 1'
#
loop_
_entity.id
_entity.type
_entity.pdbx_description
1 polymer ?
#
loop_
_entity_poly.entity_id
_entity_poly.type
_entity_poly.pdbx_seq_one_letter_code
_entity_poly.pdbx_strand_id
1 'polypeptide(L)'
;RRYMKKVTQNGTVASHERYLYRGYLQIAALDMLDNRNVLRTLLWDPLEPVATRPLALVQGASLYCYGVDFNKNVTEVFDAQGTIAAAYDYSPYGAVTGTGSLVQPVQWSGEMHDEEPALAYYNYRYYNPKDGRWINRDPIAEEGGWNLYGFVDNNPIDSFDINGQNAMARAVPFAAGAAAVDGPLPIGDVIGAIVIVSAGAYDLSQPGPGTGNCTRLFHGMLQSAVNAAKIETALLGKCKDADCCWLLKIKAAAWLKNAIARDTINSKCYQGGDSGHRKASEQAWTNVINCQRKIKIKCNG
;
A
#
# COMPACT_ATOMS: atom_id res chain seq x y z
N ARG A 1 -8.64 -14.19 -5.20
CA ARG A 1 -7.40 -14.03 -5.99
C ARG A 1 -7.41 -14.98 -7.17
N ARG A 2 -6.97 -14.48 -8.33
CA ARG A 2 -6.77 -15.29 -9.53
C ARG A 2 -5.55 -16.20 -9.34
N TYR A 3 -5.70 -17.51 -9.51
CA TYR A 3 -4.58 -18.45 -9.36
C TYR A 3 -3.97 -18.88 -10.70
N MET A 4 -4.67 -18.66 -11.81
CA MET A 4 -4.20 -18.99 -13.15
C MET A 4 -4.80 -18.07 -14.22
N LYS A 5 -4.13 -18.00 -15.37
CA LYS A 5 -4.60 -17.41 -16.62
C LYS A 5 -4.30 -18.38 -17.75
N LYS A 6 -5.27 -18.62 -18.60
CA LYS A 6 -5.13 -19.45 -19.80
C LYS A 6 -5.67 -18.69 -20.99
N VAL A 7 -4.83 -18.49 -21.98
CA VAL A 7 -5.19 -17.85 -23.24
C VAL A 7 -5.27 -18.89 -24.34
N THR A 8 -6.36 -18.89 -25.07
CA THR A 8 -6.59 -19.80 -26.22
C THR A 8 -6.76 -18.96 -27.46
N GLN A 9 -6.00 -19.28 -28.51
CA GLN A 9 -6.08 -18.64 -29.82
C GLN A 9 -6.34 -19.72 -30.86
N ASN A 10 -7.35 -19.51 -31.68
CA ASN A 10 -7.75 -20.46 -32.74
C ASN A 10 -7.88 -21.92 -32.25
N GLY A 11 -8.45 -22.10 -31.05
CA GLY A 11 -8.65 -23.42 -30.44
C GLY A 11 -7.42 -24.04 -29.78
N THR A 12 -6.24 -23.41 -29.91
CA THR A 12 -4.99 -23.89 -29.31
C THR A 12 -4.63 -23.03 -28.10
N VAL A 13 -4.12 -23.64 -27.04
CA VAL A 13 -3.66 -22.93 -25.85
C VAL A 13 -2.37 -22.21 -26.19
N ALA A 14 -2.42 -20.88 -26.24
CA ALA A 14 -1.28 -20.02 -26.55
C ALA A 14 -0.43 -19.74 -25.30
N SER A 15 -1.05 -19.58 -24.12
CA SER A 15 -0.36 -19.44 -22.85
C SER A 15 -1.19 -20.04 -21.70
N HIS A 16 -0.50 -20.55 -20.68
CA HIS A 16 -1.12 -21.07 -19.47
C HIS A 16 -0.20 -20.75 -18.29
N GLU A 17 -0.55 -19.73 -17.53
CA GLU A 17 0.22 -19.27 -16.38
C GLU A 17 -0.47 -19.67 -15.07
N ARG A 18 0.33 -20.00 -14.08
CA ARG A 18 -0.10 -20.17 -12.69
C ARG A 18 0.65 -19.20 -11.80
N TYR A 19 -0.07 -18.60 -10.84
CA TYR A 19 0.45 -17.51 -10.02
C TYR A 19 0.70 -17.95 -8.59
N LEU A 20 1.81 -17.45 -8.02
CA LEU A 20 2.15 -17.58 -6.61
C LEU A 20 1.97 -16.23 -5.94
N TYR A 21 1.46 -16.24 -4.71
CA TYR A 21 1.14 -15.03 -3.95
C TYR A 21 1.76 -15.03 -2.55
N ARG A 22 2.13 -13.84 -2.09
CA ARG A 22 2.36 -13.52 -0.69
C ARG A 22 1.29 -12.50 -0.27
N GLY A 23 0.30 -12.91 0.53
CA GLY A 23 -0.87 -12.08 0.78
C GLY A 23 -1.62 -11.78 -0.52
N TYR A 24 -1.82 -10.52 -0.84
CA TYR A 24 -2.46 -10.07 -2.08
C TYR A 24 -1.48 -9.86 -3.24
N LEU A 25 -0.19 -9.80 -2.96
CA LEU A 25 0.85 -9.54 -3.95
C LEU A 25 1.21 -10.80 -4.72
N GLN A 26 1.12 -10.75 -6.04
CA GLN A 26 1.65 -11.80 -6.91
C GLN A 26 3.17 -11.74 -6.92
N ILE A 27 3.83 -12.81 -6.49
CA ILE A 27 5.31 -12.86 -6.40
C ILE A 27 5.96 -13.62 -7.55
N ALA A 28 5.23 -14.50 -8.22
CA ALA A 28 5.76 -15.23 -9.37
C ALA A 28 4.66 -15.71 -10.30
N ALA A 29 5.04 -15.98 -11.56
CA ALA A 29 4.25 -16.68 -12.55
C ALA A 29 5.03 -17.88 -13.08
N LEU A 30 4.34 -19.02 -13.21
CA LEU A 30 4.87 -20.29 -13.69
C LEU A 30 4.24 -20.63 -15.04
N ASP A 31 5.05 -21.12 -15.98
CA ASP A 31 4.57 -21.65 -17.25
C ASP A 31 4.04 -23.08 -17.06
N MET A 32 2.75 -23.26 -17.29
CA MET A 32 2.12 -24.58 -17.18
C MET A 32 2.23 -25.39 -18.47
N LEU A 33 2.73 -24.80 -19.55
CA LEU A 33 3.02 -25.48 -20.82
C LEU A 33 4.47 -25.96 -20.89
N ASP A 34 5.36 -25.35 -20.09
CA ASP A 34 6.78 -25.68 -20.03
C ASP A 34 7.18 -26.06 -18.59
N ASN A 35 6.80 -27.25 -18.18
CA ASN A 35 7.25 -27.94 -16.95
C ASN A 35 7.23 -27.09 -15.66
N ARG A 36 6.35 -26.08 -15.59
CA ARG A 36 6.24 -25.10 -14.49
C ARG A 36 7.48 -24.22 -14.30
N ASN A 37 8.23 -23.99 -15.34
CA ASN A 37 9.34 -23.05 -15.31
C ASN A 37 8.87 -21.67 -14.86
N VAL A 38 9.73 -20.96 -14.12
CA VAL A 38 9.41 -19.60 -13.66
C VAL A 38 9.49 -18.65 -14.85
N LEU A 39 8.35 -18.08 -15.23
CA LEU A 39 8.28 -17.05 -16.27
C LEU A 39 8.82 -15.72 -15.80
N ARG A 40 8.41 -15.34 -14.58
CA ARG A 40 8.82 -14.08 -13.94
C ARG A 40 8.65 -14.13 -12.43
N THR A 41 9.46 -13.31 -11.76
CA THR A 41 9.35 -13.03 -10.32
C THR A 41 9.19 -11.52 -10.13
N LEU A 42 8.30 -11.11 -9.24
CA LEU A 42 8.03 -9.72 -8.90
C LEU A 42 8.49 -9.44 -7.47
N LEU A 43 9.22 -8.34 -7.31
CA LEU A 43 9.62 -7.81 -6.02
C LEU A 43 8.77 -6.58 -5.73
N TRP A 44 8.23 -6.53 -4.52
CA TRP A 44 7.34 -5.49 -4.03
C TRP A 44 7.97 -4.77 -2.84
N ASP A 45 7.59 -3.51 -2.65
CA ASP A 45 8.07 -2.72 -1.54
C ASP A 45 7.65 -3.37 -0.20
N PRO A 46 8.61 -3.78 0.65
CA PRO A 46 8.30 -4.40 1.93
C PRO A 46 7.73 -3.41 2.95
N LEU A 47 7.88 -2.10 2.73
CA LEU A 47 7.34 -1.04 3.58
C LEU A 47 5.86 -0.76 3.27
N GLU A 48 5.38 -1.21 2.11
CA GLU A 48 3.98 -1.10 1.70
C GLU A 48 3.33 -2.49 1.55
N PRO A 49 3.15 -3.27 2.63
CA PRO A 49 2.73 -4.69 2.54
C PRO A 49 1.30 -4.90 2.03
N VAL A 50 0.49 -3.86 2.01
CA VAL A 50 -0.91 -3.88 1.55
C VAL A 50 -1.03 -3.19 0.18
N ALA A 51 -0.14 -2.27 -0.13
CA ALA A 51 -0.18 -1.52 -1.36
C ALA A 51 0.72 -2.14 -2.43
N THR A 52 0.29 -2.04 -3.68
CA THR A 52 0.94 -2.61 -4.86
C THR A 52 2.02 -1.69 -5.43
N ARG A 53 3.10 -1.41 -4.67
CA ARG A 53 4.27 -0.70 -5.18
C ARG A 53 5.30 -1.71 -5.71
N PRO A 54 5.47 -1.86 -7.02
CA PRO A 54 6.48 -2.74 -7.58
C PRO A 54 7.87 -2.11 -7.47
N LEU A 55 8.88 -2.93 -7.16
CA LEU A 55 10.29 -2.52 -7.15
C LEU A 55 11.04 -3.09 -8.34
N ALA A 56 10.89 -4.39 -8.61
CA ALA A 56 11.64 -5.05 -9.66
C ALA A 56 10.90 -6.26 -10.25
N LEU A 57 11.28 -6.59 -11.47
CA LEU A 57 10.88 -7.77 -12.23
C LEU A 57 12.14 -8.57 -12.58
N VAL A 58 12.14 -9.86 -12.31
CA VAL A 58 13.10 -10.81 -12.86
C VAL A 58 12.36 -11.65 -13.91
N GLN A 59 12.83 -11.63 -15.15
CA GLN A 59 12.26 -12.36 -16.27
C GLN A 59 13.40 -13.05 -17.05
N GLY A 60 13.38 -14.37 -17.03
CA GLY A 60 14.55 -15.15 -17.49
C GLY A 60 15.78 -14.85 -16.65
N ALA A 61 16.89 -14.46 -17.29
CA ALA A 61 18.13 -14.04 -16.63
C ALA A 61 18.24 -12.52 -16.43
N SER A 62 17.21 -11.76 -16.81
CA SER A 62 17.24 -10.29 -16.80
C SER A 62 16.53 -9.73 -15.58
N LEU A 63 17.14 -8.70 -14.98
CA LEU A 63 16.56 -7.90 -13.90
C LEU A 63 16.12 -6.55 -14.49
N TYR A 64 14.91 -6.14 -14.13
CA TYR A 64 14.35 -4.84 -14.48
C TYR A 64 13.88 -4.12 -13.21
N CYS A 65 14.06 -2.80 -13.16
CA CYS A 65 13.59 -1.96 -12.05
C CYS A 65 12.42 -1.10 -12.51
N TYR A 66 11.42 -0.96 -11.66
CA TYR A 66 10.24 -0.16 -11.94
C TYR A 66 10.43 1.30 -11.50
N GLY A 67 10.19 2.26 -12.42
CA GLY A 67 9.87 3.64 -12.12
C GLY A 67 8.35 3.76 -11.95
N VAL A 68 7.92 4.42 -10.87
CA VAL A 68 6.50 4.59 -10.56
C VAL A 68 6.20 6.01 -10.15
N ASP A 69 5.04 6.52 -10.53
CA ASP A 69 4.54 7.80 -10.07
C ASP A 69 3.95 7.71 -8.63
N PHE A 70 3.42 8.83 -8.13
CA PHE A 70 2.77 8.86 -6.82
C PHE A 70 1.51 8.00 -6.72
N ASN A 71 0.92 7.62 -7.86
CA ASN A 71 -0.25 6.75 -7.96
C ASN A 71 0.12 5.29 -8.05
N LYS A 72 1.44 4.99 -8.02
CA LYS A 72 2.02 3.67 -8.27
C LYS A 72 1.80 3.18 -9.70
N ASN A 73 1.42 4.07 -10.62
CA ASN A 73 1.45 3.74 -12.02
C ASN A 73 2.89 3.52 -12.43
N VAL A 74 3.17 2.42 -13.10
CA VAL A 74 4.48 2.18 -13.68
C VAL A 74 4.64 3.11 -14.88
N THR A 75 5.56 4.06 -14.77
CA THR A 75 5.86 5.01 -15.85
C THR A 75 7.00 4.55 -16.73
N GLU A 76 8.05 3.98 -16.13
CA GLU A 76 9.19 3.42 -16.85
C GLU A 76 9.61 2.07 -16.26
N VAL A 77 10.24 1.25 -17.08
CA VAL A 77 10.91 0.03 -16.65
C VAL A 77 12.33 0.06 -17.19
N PHE A 78 13.30 0.03 -16.29
CA PHE A 78 14.72 0.12 -16.60
C PHE A 78 15.35 -1.26 -16.57
N ASP A 79 16.25 -1.54 -17.54
CA ASP A 79 17.11 -2.71 -17.48
C ASP A 79 18.25 -2.54 -16.44
N ALA A 80 19.10 -3.55 -16.31
CA ALA A 80 20.23 -3.55 -15.38
C ALA A 80 21.32 -2.49 -15.72
N GLN A 81 21.30 -1.92 -16.91
CA GLN A 81 22.18 -0.85 -17.38
C GLN A 81 21.58 0.54 -17.18
N GLY A 82 20.32 0.62 -16.72
CA GLY A 82 19.58 1.87 -16.56
C GLY A 82 18.95 2.37 -17.87
N THR A 83 18.88 1.54 -18.91
CA THR A 83 18.19 1.89 -20.16
C THR A 83 16.69 1.61 -20.02
N ILE A 84 15.85 2.47 -20.61
CA ILE A 84 14.41 2.27 -20.59
C ILE A 84 14.05 1.10 -21.53
N ALA A 85 13.56 0.01 -20.94
CA ALA A 85 13.10 -1.18 -21.65
C ALA A 85 11.61 -1.08 -22.04
N ALA A 86 10.81 -0.36 -21.23
CA ALA A 86 9.43 -0.01 -21.54
C ALA A 86 9.08 1.32 -20.85
N ALA A 87 8.17 2.10 -21.45
CA ALA A 87 7.60 3.29 -20.85
C ALA A 87 6.09 3.37 -21.12
N TYR A 88 5.34 3.96 -20.20
CA TYR A 88 3.89 4.00 -20.23
C TYR A 88 3.34 5.38 -19.87
N ASP A 89 2.39 5.84 -20.67
CA ASP A 89 1.55 7.00 -20.40
C ASP A 89 0.12 6.55 -20.12
N TYR A 90 -0.56 7.25 -19.24
CA TYR A 90 -1.91 6.90 -18.80
C TYR A 90 -2.88 8.06 -18.97
N SER A 91 -4.07 7.75 -19.48
CA SER A 91 -5.20 8.68 -19.35
C SER A 91 -5.59 8.84 -17.86
N PRO A 92 -6.39 9.86 -17.50
CA PRO A 92 -6.86 10.04 -16.12
C PRO A 92 -7.53 8.81 -15.49
N TYR A 93 -8.12 7.94 -16.30
CA TYR A 93 -8.73 6.68 -15.88
C TYR A 93 -7.88 5.44 -16.17
N GLY A 94 -6.61 5.62 -16.51
CA GLY A 94 -5.65 4.52 -16.63
C GLY A 94 -5.64 3.77 -17.95
N ALA A 95 -6.29 4.31 -19.00
CA ALA A 95 -6.07 3.77 -20.34
C ALA A 95 -4.61 4.01 -20.73
N VAL A 96 -3.89 2.94 -21.07
CA VAL A 96 -2.45 2.93 -21.23
C VAL A 96 -2.04 3.09 -22.68
N THR A 97 -0.96 3.85 -22.90
CA THR A 97 -0.18 3.87 -24.14
C THR A 97 1.26 3.53 -23.77
N GLY A 98 1.79 2.46 -24.35
CA GLY A 98 3.14 1.98 -24.02
C GLY A 98 4.10 2.06 -25.22
N THR A 99 5.39 2.18 -24.88
CA THR A 99 6.52 2.08 -25.82
C THR A 99 7.56 1.14 -25.25
N GLY A 100 8.48 0.67 -26.13
CA GLY A 100 9.51 -0.29 -25.76
C GLY A 100 9.17 -1.72 -26.18
N SER A 101 10.10 -2.65 -25.91
CA SER A 101 10.00 -4.05 -26.33
C SER A 101 9.70 -5.02 -25.19
N LEU A 102 9.81 -4.57 -23.95
CA LEU A 102 9.57 -5.40 -22.79
C LEU A 102 8.06 -5.56 -22.53
N VAL A 103 7.59 -6.81 -22.58
CA VAL A 103 6.24 -7.17 -22.15
C VAL A 103 6.29 -7.52 -20.65
N GLN A 104 5.55 -6.77 -19.85
CA GLN A 104 5.51 -6.97 -18.41
C GLN A 104 4.11 -6.63 -17.84
N PRO A 105 3.67 -7.29 -16.76
CA PRO A 105 2.27 -7.26 -16.37
C PRO A 105 1.87 -6.10 -15.45
N VAL A 106 2.80 -5.39 -14.82
CA VAL A 106 2.46 -4.39 -13.80
C VAL A 106 2.39 -3.00 -14.42
N GLN A 107 1.23 -2.36 -14.39
CA GLN A 107 1.04 -1.07 -15.04
C GLN A 107 0.28 -0.08 -14.14
N TRP A 108 -0.96 0.24 -14.48
CA TRP A 108 -1.83 1.18 -13.79
C TRP A 108 -1.98 0.81 -12.31
N SER A 109 -1.77 1.78 -11.40
CA SER A 109 -1.91 1.63 -9.94
C SER A 109 -1.04 0.52 -9.32
N GLY A 110 0.01 0.07 -10.04
CA GLY A 110 0.82 -1.09 -9.63
C GLY A 110 0.07 -2.43 -9.72
N GLU A 111 -1.04 -2.48 -10.45
CA GLU A 111 -1.87 -3.68 -10.60
C GLU A 111 -1.51 -4.48 -11.85
N MET A 112 -1.97 -5.74 -11.87
CA MET A 112 -1.73 -6.64 -13.00
C MET A 112 -2.59 -6.23 -14.19
N HIS A 113 -1.98 -5.90 -15.31
CA HIS A 113 -2.66 -5.63 -16.58
C HIS A 113 -2.75 -6.91 -17.42
N ASP A 114 -3.94 -7.22 -17.90
CA ASP A 114 -4.18 -8.29 -18.87
C ASP A 114 -4.36 -7.65 -20.26
N GLU A 115 -3.40 -7.86 -21.13
CA GLU A 115 -3.37 -7.24 -22.47
C GLU A 115 -4.55 -7.68 -23.35
N GLU A 116 -4.94 -8.96 -23.30
CA GLU A 116 -5.96 -9.52 -24.18
C GLU A 116 -7.33 -8.87 -23.98
N PRO A 117 -7.85 -8.70 -22.74
CA PRO A 117 -9.07 -7.95 -22.49
C PRO A 117 -8.82 -6.44 -22.25
N ALA A 118 -7.57 -5.97 -22.17
CA ALA A 118 -7.20 -4.63 -21.76
C ALA A 118 -7.78 -4.20 -20.41
N LEU A 119 -7.70 -5.09 -19.42
CA LEU A 119 -8.25 -4.91 -18.07
C LEU A 119 -7.16 -4.92 -17.02
N ALA A 120 -7.35 -4.13 -15.94
CA ALA A 120 -6.52 -4.21 -14.75
C ALA A 120 -7.16 -5.13 -13.69
N TYR A 121 -6.39 -6.06 -13.15
CA TYR A 121 -6.83 -7.03 -12.14
C TYR A 121 -6.49 -6.55 -10.73
N TYR A 122 -7.51 -6.15 -9.98
CA TYR A 122 -7.43 -5.66 -8.60
C TYR A 122 -7.89 -6.75 -7.60
N ASN A 123 -7.25 -7.89 -7.53
CA ASN A 123 -7.55 -8.96 -6.58
C ASN A 123 -9.03 -9.36 -6.40
N TYR A 124 -9.96 -8.42 -6.19
CA TYR A 124 -11.40 -8.66 -6.00
C TYR A 124 -12.23 -8.32 -7.23
N ARG A 125 -11.79 -7.34 -8.05
CA ARG A 125 -12.52 -6.91 -9.25
C ARG A 125 -11.57 -6.76 -10.45
N TYR A 126 -12.17 -6.74 -11.63
CA TYR A 126 -11.51 -6.26 -12.84
C TYR A 126 -11.95 -4.84 -13.14
N TYR A 127 -10.99 -4.00 -13.42
CA TYR A 127 -11.20 -2.61 -13.79
C TYR A 127 -11.02 -2.45 -15.30
N ASN A 128 -11.95 -1.74 -15.95
CA ASN A 128 -11.86 -1.35 -17.35
C ASN A 128 -11.40 0.11 -17.44
N PRO A 129 -10.13 0.37 -17.78
CA PRO A 129 -9.61 1.74 -17.89
C PRO A 129 -10.26 2.56 -19.00
N LYS A 130 -10.73 1.91 -20.07
CA LYS A 130 -11.38 2.56 -21.20
C LYS A 130 -12.74 3.16 -20.81
N ASP A 131 -13.49 2.45 -19.98
CA ASP A 131 -14.81 2.85 -19.53
C ASP A 131 -14.78 3.56 -18.18
N GLY A 132 -13.63 3.58 -17.48
CA GLY A 132 -13.45 4.19 -16.17
C GLY A 132 -14.25 3.53 -15.05
N ARG A 133 -14.52 2.21 -15.15
CA ARG A 133 -15.42 1.50 -14.24
C ARG A 133 -15.02 0.06 -14.00
N TRP A 134 -15.53 -0.49 -12.91
CA TRP A 134 -15.45 -1.92 -12.63
C TRP A 134 -16.34 -2.71 -13.58
N ILE A 135 -15.90 -3.89 -14.03
CA ILE A 135 -16.74 -4.80 -14.83
C ILE A 135 -17.61 -5.71 -13.97
N ASN A 136 -17.25 -5.86 -12.69
CA ASN A 136 -17.97 -6.67 -11.71
C ASN A 136 -18.58 -5.75 -10.64
N ARG A 137 -19.73 -6.17 -10.10
CA ARG A 137 -20.36 -5.53 -8.95
C ARG A 137 -19.40 -5.55 -7.75
N ASP A 138 -19.48 -4.50 -6.91
CA ASP A 138 -18.70 -4.43 -5.67
C ASP A 138 -19.02 -5.62 -4.76
N PRO A 139 -18.01 -6.41 -4.31
CA PRO A 139 -18.22 -7.54 -3.41
C PRO A 139 -18.68 -7.12 -2.01
N ILE A 140 -18.47 -5.86 -1.60
CA ILE A 140 -18.99 -5.30 -0.34
C ILE A 140 -20.33 -4.59 -0.52
N ALA A 141 -20.91 -4.65 -1.71
CA ALA A 141 -22.20 -4.06 -2.08
C ALA A 141 -22.24 -2.55 -1.76
N GLU A 142 -23.38 -2.05 -1.21
CA GLU A 142 -23.60 -0.64 -0.92
C GLU A 142 -22.67 -0.09 0.20
N GLU A 143 -21.93 -0.94 0.91
CA GLU A 143 -20.88 -0.50 1.85
C GLU A 143 -19.71 0.18 1.13
N GLY A 144 -19.47 -0.14 -0.16
CA GLY A 144 -18.51 0.50 -1.04
C GLY A 144 -19.03 1.74 -1.77
N GLY A 145 -20.29 2.11 -1.58
CA GLY A 145 -20.96 3.25 -2.24
C GLY A 145 -22.18 2.83 -3.05
N TRP A 146 -23.03 3.82 -3.41
CA TRP A 146 -24.26 3.57 -4.16
C TRP A 146 -24.02 3.09 -5.61
N ASN A 147 -22.91 3.54 -6.24
CA ASN A 147 -22.55 3.09 -7.56
C ASN A 147 -21.62 1.87 -7.47
N LEU A 148 -22.21 0.69 -7.52
CA LEU A 148 -21.53 -0.60 -7.35
C LEU A 148 -20.46 -0.90 -8.43
N TYR A 149 -20.42 -0.10 -9.50
CA TYR A 149 -19.46 -0.21 -10.61
C TYR A 149 -18.57 1.03 -10.73
N GLY A 150 -18.78 2.05 -9.89
CA GLY A 150 -17.98 3.28 -9.88
C GLY A 150 -16.55 3.02 -9.44
N PHE A 151 -15.59 3.63 -10.13
CA PHE A 151 -14.19 3.62 -9.74
C PHE A 151 -13.88 4.90 -8.97
N VAL A 152 -13.43 4.77 -7.73
CA VAL A 152 -12.92 5.81 -6.81
C VAL A 152 -13.75 7.11 -6.84
N ASP A 153 -15.07 6.99 -6.79
CA ASP A 153 -16.04 8.10 -6.80
C ASP A 153 -15.85 9.10 -7.95
N ASN A 154 -15.42 8.60 -9.12
CA ASN A 154 -15.03 9.39 -10.29
C ASN A 154 -13.92 10.42 -10.05
N ASN A 155 -13.05 10.18 -9.08
CA ASN A 155 -11.90 11.03 -8.80
C ASN A 155 -10.57 10.24 -8.87
N PRO A 156 -10.15 9.74 -10.04
CA PRO A 156 -8.96 8.91 -10.19
C PRO A 156 -7.64 9.69 -10.06
N ILE A 157 -7.70 11.02 -10.01
CA ILE A 157 -6.52 11.88 -9.82
C ILE A 157 -6.12 11.92 -8.35
N ASP A 158 -7.09 12.06 -7.44
CA ASP A 158 -6.84 12.22 -5.99
C ASP A 158 -7.20 10.97 -5.17
N SER A 159 -7.70 9.92 -5.82
CA SER A 159 -8.17 8.72 -5.16
C SER A 159 -7.65 7.47 -5.84
N PHE A 160 -7.45 6.41 -5.06
CA PHE A 160 -7.04 5.09 -5.57
C PHE A 160 -7.77 3.99 -4.79
N ASP A 161 -7.87 2.82 -5.37
CA ASP A 161 -8.31 1.60 -4.68
C ASP A 161 -7.10 0.67 -4.54
N ILE A 162 -6.96 -0.01 -3.40
CA ILE A 162 -5.80 -0.88 -3.14
C ILE A 162 -6.04 -2.29 -3.68
N ASN A 163 -7.26 -2.79 -3.59
CA ASN A 163 -7.55 -4.19 -3.87
C ASN A 163 -8.86 -4.42 -4.63
N GLY A 164 -9.52 -3.35 -5.03
CA GLY A 164 -10.81 -3.41 -5.72
C GLY A 164 -12.02 -3.52 -4.80
N GLN A 165 -11.97 -2.93 -3.60
CA GLN A 165 -13.09 -2.90 -2.65
C GLN A 165 -13.43 -1.50 -2.13
N ASN A 166 -12.45 -0.63 -1.96
CA ASN A 166 -12.63 0.67 -1.32
C ASN A 166 -11.83 1.76 -2.01
N ALA A 167 -12.47 2.88 -2.33
CA ALA A 167 -11.78 4.10 -2.71
C ALA A 167 -11.08 4.72 -1.49
N MET A 168 -9.84 5.18 -1.69
CA MET A 168 -9.05 5.93 -0.70
C MET A 168 -8.63 7.26 -1.31
N ALA A 169 -9.00 8.37 -0.66
CA ALA A 169 -8.55 9.70 -1.07
C ALA A 169 -7.05 9.89 -0.77
N ARG A 170 -6.35 10.60 -1.66
CA ARG A 170 -4.94 10.95 -1.48
C ARG A 170 -4.77 12.22 -0.70
N ALA A 171 -3.92 12.14 0.31
CA ALA A 171 -3.37 13.30 1.00
C ALA A 171 -1.90 13.51 0.58
N VAL A 172 -1.60 13.38 -0.71
CA VAL A 172 -0.24 13.19 -1.21
C VAL A 172 0.68 14.43 -1.16
N PRO A 173 0.25 15.69 -1.39
CA PRO A 173 1.22 16.80 -1.41
C PRO A 173 1.85 17.13 -0.06
N PHE A 174 1.13 16.84 1.04
CA PHE A 174 1.59 17.17 2.39
C PHE A 174 2.52 16.11 2.98
N ALA A 175 2.26 14.85 2.70
CA ALA A 175 3.07 13.73 3.19
C ALA A 175 4.46 13.70 2.55
N ALA A 176 4.56 13.99 1.23
CA ALA A 176 5.83 14.06 0.52
C ALA A 176 6.69 15.26 0.96
N GLY A 177 6.06 16.42 1.26
CA GLY A 177 6.75 17.59 1.80
C GLY A 177 7.27 17.37 3.23
N ALA A 178 6.54 16.63 4.06
CA ALA A 178 6.94 16.32 5.42
C ALA A 178 8.08 15.29 5.46
N ALA A 179 8.07 14.29 4.57
CA ALA A 179 9.14 13.30 4.47
C ALA A 179 10.46 13.88 3.93
N ALA A 180 10.41 14.95 3.12
CA ALA A 180 11.59 15.58 2.54
C ALA A 180 12.34 16.53 3.52
N VAL A 181 11.72 16.90 4.64
CA VAL A 181 12.29 17.86 5.62
C VAL A 181 13.02 17.13 6.75
N ASP A 182 12.75 15.84 6.94
CA ASP A 182 13.26 15.12 8.09
C ASP A 182 14.55 14.35 7.75
N GLY A 183 15.60 14.73 8.49
CA GLY A 183 16.80 13.91 8.64
C GLY A 183 16.47 12.50 9.17
N PRO A 184 17.40 11.78 9.81
CA PRO A 184 17.27 10.34 10.11
C PRO A 184 16.19 9.94 11.13
N LEU A 185 15.22 10.80 11.44
CA LEU A 185 14.05 10.49 12.27
C LEU A 185 12.79 10.46 11.40
N PRO A 186 12.01 9.37 11.37
CA PRO A 186 10.85 9.20 10.49
C PRO A 186 9.60 9.95 11.00
N ILE A 187 9.75 11.22 11.40
CA ILE A 187 8.64 12.07 11.85
C ILE A 187 7.73 12.38 10.66
N GLY A 188 8.30 12.55 9.46
CA GLY A 188 7.55 12.75 8.23
C GLY A 188 6.62 11.58 7.87
N ASP A 189 7.04 10.34 8.11
CA ASP A 189 6.21 9.15 7.93
C ASP A 189 4.99 9.14 8.88
N VAL A 190 5.19 9.64 10.10
CA VAL A 190 4.12 9.71 11.10
C VAL A 190 3.13 10.84 10.77
N ILE A 191 3.63 11.99 10.35
CA ILE A 191 2.81 13.11 9.88
C ILE A 191 2.09 12.70 8.58
N GLY A 192 2.78 12.03 7.66
CA GLY A 192 2.20 11.46 6.45
C GLY A 192 1.04 10.51 6.74
N ALA A 193 1.20 9.60 7.69
CA ALA A 193 0.13 8.69 8.13
C ALA A 193 -1.06 9.45 8.75
N ILE A 194 -0.79 10.50 9.55
CA ILE A 194 -1.84 11.35 10.14
C ILE A 194 -2.56 12.15 9.06
N VAL A 195 -1.87 12.67 8.06
CA VAL A 195 -2.47 13.44 6.96
C VAL A 195 -3.29 12.54 6.03
N ILE A 196 -2.83 11.32 5.72
CA ILE A 196 -3.61 10.31 4.97
C ILE A 196 -4.90 9.98 5.74
N VAL A 197 -4.81 9.85 7.05
CA VAL A 197 -5.96 9.62 7.94
C VAL A 197 -6.91 10.83 7.98
N SER A 198 -6.41 12.06 7.89
CA SER A 198 -7.25 13.26 7.90
C SER A 198 -7.91 13.56 6.55
N ALA A 199 -7.34 13.12 5.44
CA ALA A 199 -7.94 13.29 4.10
C ALA A 199 -9.05 12.26 3.80
N GLY A 200 -9.08 11.12 4.51
CA GLY A 200 -10.23 10.21 4.54
C GLY A 200 -11.49 10.79 5.20
N ALA A 201 -11.45 12.07 5.58
CA ALA A 201 -12.54 12.79 6.25
C ALA A 201 -13.76 13.10 5.35
N TYR A 202 -13.81 12.59 4.13
CA TYR A 202 -14.96 12.87 3.23
C TYR A 202 -16.16 11.93 3.44
N ASP A 203 -16.03 10.86 4.22
CA ASP A 203 -17.18 10.01 4.58
C ASP A 203 -17.73 10.40 5.97
N LEU A 204 -18.17 11.66 6.07
CA LEU A 204 -18.64 12.28 7.32
C LEU A 204 -20.08 11.90 7.72
N SER A 205 -20.76 11.01 6.98
CA SER A 205 -22.20 10.82 7.17
C SER A 205 -22.62 9.65 8.09
N GLN A 206 -21.71 8.74 8.43
CA GLN A 206 -22.05 7.58 9.26
C GLN A 206 -21.35 7.62 10.63
N PRO A 207 -22.11 7.57 11.74
CA PRO A 207 -21.52 7.53 13.07
C PRO A 207 -20.72 6.23 13.27
N GLY A 208 -19.46 6.35 13.73
CA GLY A 208 -18.58 5.26 14.09
C GLY A 208 -18.73 4.83 15.55
N PRO A 209 -18.07 3.73 15.96
CA PRO A 209 -18.03 3.34 17.37
C PRO A 209 -17.26 4.38 18.19
N GLY A 210 -17.84 4.80 19.30
CA GLY A 210 -17.28 5.80 20.22
C GLY A 210 -18.21 6.98 20.44
N THR A 211 -17.80 7.89 21.31
CA THR A 211 -18.59 9.06 21.74
C THR A 211 -18.18 10.37 21.06
N GLY A 212 -17.24 10.32 20.09
CA GLY A 212 -16.72 11.48 19.36
C GLY A 212 -17.28 11.61 17.95
N ASN A 213 -16.84 12.67 17.22
CA ASN A 213 -17.13 12.88 15.80
C ASN A 213 -16.30 11.93 14.91
N CYS A 214 -16.42 10.62 15.14
CA CYS A 214 -15.67 9.60 14.48
C CYS A 214 -16.58 8.77 13.58
N THR A 215 -16.36 8.79 12.28
CA THR A 215 -17.10 7.93 11.36
C THR A 215 -16.60 6.48 11.46
N ARG A 216 -17.40 5.52 11.02
CA ARG A 216 -17.03 4.10 11.02
C ARG A 216 -15.77 3.85 10.18
N LEU A 217 -15.67 4.48 9.02
CA LEU A 217 -14.50 4.39 8.14
C LEU A 217 -13.26 4.99 8.81
N PHE A 218 -13.38 6.20 9.35
CA PHE A 218 -12.29 6.89 10.02
C PHE A 218 -11.79 6.12 11.25
N HIS A 219 -12.71 5.56 12.04
CA HIS A 219 -12.34 4.66 13.14
C HIS A 219 -11.58 3.43 12.63
N GLY A 220 -12.05 2.78 11.55
CA GLY A 220 -11.38 1.62 10.95
C GLY A 220 -9.96 1.92 10.50
N MET A 221 -9.74 3.08 9.87
CA MET A 221 -8.40 3.53 9.44
C MET A 221 -7.48 3.77 10.64
N LEU A 222 -7.95 4.48 11.67
CA LEU A 222 -7.17 4.73 12.88
C LEU A 222 -6.87 3.43 13.63
N GLN A 223 -7.83 2.51 13.71
CA GLN A 223 -7.63 1.20 14.32
C GLN A 223 -6.62 0.35 13.55
N SER A 224 -6.61 0.43 12.23
CA SER A 224 -5.60 -0.23 11.39
C SER A 224 -4.20 0.32 11.64
N ALA A 225 -4.06 1.65 11.77
CA ALA A 225 -2.78 2.29 12.12
C ALA A 225 -2.27 1.84 13.51
N VAL A 226 -3.18 1.77 14.50
CA VAL A 226 -2.84 1.24 15.84
C VAL A 226 -2.40 -0.22 15.76
N ASN A 227 -3.09 -1.05 14.97
CA ASN A 227 -2.75 -2.46 14.84
C ASN A 227 -1.41 -2.68 14.13
N ALA A 228 -1.11 -1.93 13.07
CA ALA A 228 0.18 -1.96 12.39
C ALA A 228 1.33 -1.56 13.34
N ALA A 229 1.17 -0.46 14.07
CA ALA A 229 2.17 -0.01 15.03
C ALA A 229 2.35 -0.98 16.22
N LYS A 230 1.30 -1.69 16.64
CA LYS A 230 1.41 -2.77 17.63
C LYS A 230 2.25 -3.92 17.11
N ILE A 231 2.05 -4.36 15.87
CA ILE A 231 2.82 -5.44 15.25
C ILE A 231 4.29 -5.03 15.16
N GLU A 232 4.59 -3.82 14.70
CA GLU A 232 5.96 -3.31 14.57
C GLU A 232 6.66 -3.29 15.93
N THR A 233 6.01 -2.76 16.98
CA THR A 233 6.58 -2.73 18.33
C THR A 233 6.69 -4.10 18.98
N ALA A 234 5.82 -5.06 18.65
CA ALA A 234 5.92 -6.44 19.10
C ALA A 234 7.12 -7.16 18.49
N LEU A 235 7.37 -6.95 17.19
CA LEU A 235 8.52 -7.54 16.50
C LEU A 235 9.86 -6.97 16.98
N LEU A 236 9.94 -5.66 17.14
CA LEU A 236 11.17 -4.97 17.55
C LEU A 236 11.44 -5.06 19.06
N GLY A 237 10.37 -5.16 19.85
CA GLY A 237 10.44 -5.21 21.31
C GLY A 237 10.80 -3.87 21.96
N LYS A 238 11.04 -3.89 23.26
CA LYS A 238 11.45 -2.71 24.05
C LYS A 238 12.92 -2.39 23.83
N CYS A 239 13.31 -1.14 24.03
CA CYS A 239 14.70 -0.71 24.03
C CYS A 239 15.47 -1.31 25.22
N LYS A 240 16.57 -2.01 24.96
CA LYS A 240 17.45 -2.63 25.96
C LYS A 240 18.81 -1.91 26.00
N ASP A 241 19.53 -2.01 27.10
CA ASP A 241 20.87 -1.42 27.20
C ASP A 241 21.89 -2.13 26.30
N ALA A 242 21.64 -3.39 25.96
CA ALA A 242 22.46 -4.15 25.02
C ALA A 242 22.25 -3.76 23.55
N ASP A 243 21.16 -3.04 23.21
CA ASP A 243 20.87 -2.65 21.81
C ASP A 243 21.94 -1.68 21.31
N CYS A 244 22.36 -1.85 20.03
CA CYS A 244 23.23 -0.87 19.38
C CYS A 244 22.46 0.44 19.10
N CYS A 245 23.20 1.54 18.87
CA CYS A 245 22.62 2.87 18.66
C CYS A 245 21.59 2.90 17.52
N TRP A 246 21.89 2.26 16.39
CA TRP A 246 20.97 2.15 15.26
C TRP A 246 19.66 1.45 15.63
N LEU A 247 19.76 0.31 16.33
CA LEU A 247 18.59 -0.45 16.78
C LEU A 247 17.73 0.33 17.78
N LEU A 248 18.38 1.08 18.71
CA LEU A 248 17.68 1.96 19.63
C LEU A 248 16.87 3.03 18.91
N LYS A 249 17.41 3.64 17.84
CA LYS A 249 16.71 4.64 17.02
C LYS A 249 15.49 4.06 16.31
N ILE A 250 15.61 2.86 15.70
CA ILE A 250 14.50 2.17 15.06
C ILE A 250 13.39 1.83 16.05
N LYS A 251 13.76 1.25 17.21
CA LYS A 251 12.79 0.93 18.26
C LYS A 251 12.09 2.17 18.80
N ALA A 252 12.82 3.28 18.98
CA ALA A 252 12.25 4.55 19.42
C ALA A 252 11.21 5.08 18.42
N ALA A 253 11.52 5.01 17.12
CA ALA A 253 10.59 5.40 16.06
C ALA A 253 9.32 4.54 16.05
N ALA A 254 9.45 3.22 16.17
CA ALA A 254 8.31 2.31 16.23
C ALA A 254 7.41 2.58 17.45
N TRP A 255 7.99 2.81 18.62
CA TRP A 255 7.22 3.17 19.82
C TRP A 255 6.56 4.54 19.72
N LEU A 256 7.20 5.51 19.05
CA LEU A 256 6.61 6.82 18.77
C LEU A 256 5.38 6.70 17.85
N LYS A 257 5.48 5.95 16.76
CA LYS A 257 4.34 5.63 15.88
C LYS A 257 3.17 5.03 16.68
N ASN A 258 3.45 4.06 17.54
CA ASN A 258 2.43 3.41 18.37
C ASN A 258 1.75 4.40 19.33
N ALA A 259 2.52 5.25 20.00
CA ALA A 259 2.00 6.25 20.94
C ALA A 259 1.10 7.26 20.22
N ILE A 260 1.55 7.82 19.09
CA ILE A 260 0.79 8.78 18.29
C ILE A 260 -0.50 8.16 17.73
N ALA A 261 -0.42 6.94 17.17
CA ALA A 261 -1.61 6.27 16.63
C ALA A 261 -2.69 6.06 17.71
N ARG A 262 -2.28 5.68 18.93
CA ARG A 262 -3.20 5.53 20.08
C ARG A 262 -3.81 6.85 20.53
N ASP A 263 -3.00 7.91 20.64
CA ASP A 263 -3.51 9.24 21.03
C ASP A 263 -4.47 9.78 19.97
N THR A 264 -4.18 9.56 18.70
CA THR A 264 -5.04 10.00 17.61
C THR A 264 -6.41 9.34 17.67
N ILE A 265 -6.48 8.01 17.77
CA ILE A 265 -7.78 7.32 17.88
C ILE A 265 -8.52 7.70 19.18
N ASN A 266 -7.81 7.84 20.30
CA ASN A 266 -8.38 8.21 21.57
C ASN A 266 -9.01 9.61 21.53
N SER A 267 -8.30 10.60 20.96
CA SER A 267 -8.78 11.98 20.88
C SER A 267 -9.91 12.14 19.88
N LYS A 268 -9.82 11.49 18.73
CA LYS A 268 -10.80 11.66 17.64
C LYS A 268 -12.07 10.83 17.82
N CYS A 269 -11.95 9.58 18.29
CA CYS A 269 -13.06 8.64 18.33
C CYS A 269 -13.61 8.40 19.75
N TYR A 270 -12.83 8.64 20.81
CA TYR A 270 -13.18 8.27 22.19
C TYR A 270 -13.11 9.43 23.17
N GLN A 271 -13.05 10.68 22.71
CA GLN A 271 -12.98 11.89 23.58
C GLN A 271 -11.88 11.80 24.66
N GLY A 272 -10.68 11.32 24.30
CA GLY A 272 -9.55 11.11 25.21
C GLY A 272 -9.44 9.68 25.76
N GLY A 273 -10.35 8.79 25.35
CA GLY A 273 -10.31 7.37 25.66
C GLY A 273 -10.88 6.99 27.02
N ASP A 274 -11.31 5.74 27.15
CA ASP A 274 -11.60 5.13 28.44
C ASP A 274 -10.30 4.81 29.21
N SER A 275 -10.43 4.25 30.42
CA SER A 275 -9.28 3.92 31.26
C SER A 275 -8.30 2.96 30.59
N GLY A 276 -8.80 2.00 29.79
CA GLY A 276 -7.96 1.02 29.07
C GLY A 276 -7.18 1.66 27.92
N HIS A 277 -7.85 2.49 27.12
CA HIS A 277 -7.22 3.21 26.02
C HIS A 277 -6.16 4.21 26.50
N ARG A 278 -6.47 4.99 27.54
CA ARG A 278 -5.49 5.91 28.16
C ARG A 278 -4.26 5.18 28.68
N LYS A 279 -4.46 4.12 29.46
CA LYS A 279 -3.34 3.31 29.99
C LYS A 279 -2.46 2.73 28.89
N ALA A 280 -3.06 2.28 27.79
CA ALA A 280 -2.32 1.76 26.65
C ALA A 280 -1.51 2.83 25.90
N SER A 281 -2.01 4.07 25.82
CA SER A 281 -1.30 5.22 25.27
C SER A 281 -0.14 5.63 26.18
N GLU A 282 -0.38 5.78 27.48
CA GLU A 282 0.64 6.11 28.50
C GLU A 282 1.80 5.10 28.48
N GLN A 283 1.48 3.80 28.33
CA GLN A 283 2.50 2.76 28.25
C GLN A 283 3.35 2.87 26.98
N ALA A 284 2.75 3.24 25.85
CA ALA A 284 3.48 3.48 24.62
C ALA A 284 4.42 4.69 24.76
N TRP A 285 3.96 5.80 25.32
CA TRP A 285 4.80 6.97 25.63
C TRP A 285 5.93 6.67 26.60
N THR A 286 5.68 5.87 27.62
CA THR A 286 6.71 5.40 28.56
C THR A 286 7.83 4.66 27.83
N ASN A 287 7.52 3.84 26.85
CA ASN A 287 8.53 3.16 26.03
C ASN A 287 9.29 4.13 25.14
N VAL A 288 8.64 5.15 24.56
CA VAL A 288 9.32 6.24 23.82
C VAL A 288 10.37 6.92 24.69
N ILE A 289 9.97 7.38 25.87
CA ILE A 289 10.86 8.07 26.83
C ILE A 289 12.05 7.18 27.23
N ASN A 290 11.81 5.90 27.49
CA ASN A 290 12.87 4.95 27.81
C ASN A 290 13.87 4.77 26.66
N CYS A 291 13.37 4.68 25.41
CA CYS A 291 14.24 4.60 24.25
C CYS A 291 15.07 5.88 24.06
N GLN A 292 14.44 7.04 24.16
CA GLN A 292 15.13 8.34 24.04
C GLN A 292 16.23 8.52 25.12
N ARG A 293 15.96 8.11 26.36
CA ARG A 293 16.97 8.14 27.44
C ARG A 293 18.19 7.28 27.07
N LYS A 294 17.96 6.06 26.58
CA LYS A 294 19.04 5.15 26.18
C LYS A 294 19.83 5.67 24.97
N ILE A 295 19.14 6.28 24.00
CA ILE A 295 19.78 6.95 22.85
C ILE A 295 20.68 8.08 23.35
N LYS A 296 20.19 8.94 24.26
CA LYS A 296 20.96 10.05 24.79
C LYS A 296 22.24 9.58 25.49
N ILE A 297 22.18 8.49 26.26
CA ILE A 297 23.33 7.94 26.98
C ILE A 297 24.33 7.26 26.03
N LYS A 298 23.83 6.53 25.02
CA LYS A 298 24.68 5.60 24.24
C LYS A 298 25.12 6.16 22.89
N CYS A 299 24.33 7.10 22.31
CA CYS A 299 24.55 7.55 20.94
C CYS A 299 25.14 8.96 20.83
N ASN A 300 25.18 9.72 21.93
CA ASN A 300 25.68 11.11 21.97
C ASN A 300 26.95 11.21 22.84
N GLY A 301 27.62 10.10 23.10
CA GLY A 301 28.92 10.04 23.76
C GLY A 301 30.07 10.01 22.77
#